data_bb93b06c76f1f670700a476a4a5d9c38
#
_entry.id   bb93b06c76f1f670700a476a4a5d9c38
#
_cell.length_a   1.000
_cell.length_b   1.000
_cell.length_c   1.000
_cell.angle_alpha   90.00
_cell.angle_beta   90.00
_cell.angle_gamma   90.00
#
_symmetry.space_group_name_H-M   'P 1'
#
loop_
_entity.id
_entity.type
_entity.pdbx_description
1 polymer ?
#
loop_
_entity_poly.entity_id
_entity_poly.type
_entity_poly.pdbx_seq_one_letter_code
_entity_poly.pdbx_strand_id
1 'polypeptide(L)'
;MDAMKFDKLLQDSLQDFDANDHQSNSANTPLREDAFDLTDQDKINRIEKDVSNILETLGMDMTDDSLRGTPKRVAKMFVQEIFGGLNPAKSPKLSTFENKYKYGHMLVEKNITLYSTCEHHLLLIV
;
A
#
# COMPACT_ATOMS: atom_id res chain seq x y z
N MET A 1 26.24 1.29 9.16
CA MET A 1 26.28 0.04 8.39
C MET A 1 26.74 0.38 6.98
N ASP A 2 27.79 -0.27 6.51
CA ASP A 2 28.43 0.03 5.22
C ASP A 2 27.46 -0.29 4.06
N ALA A 3 27.29 0.64 3.12
CA ALA A 3 26.37 0.51 2.00
C ALA A 3 26.62 -0.77 1.19
N MET A 4 27.88 -1.16 1.00
CA MET A 4 28.26 -2.42 0.33
C MET A 4 27.79 -3.67 1.08
N LYS A 5 27.70 -3.63 2.41
CA LYS A 5 27.24 -4.76 3.22
C LYS A 5 25.71 -4.89 3.18
N PHE A 6 25.02 -3.75 3.02
CA PHE A 6 23.58 -3.70 2.85
C PHE A 6 23.17 -4.23 1.48
N ASP A 7 23.85 -3.79 0.39
CA ASP A 7 23.59 -4.27 -0.96
C ASP A 7 23.84 -5.77 -1.11
N LYS A 8 24.88 -6.29 -0.46
CA LYS A 8 25.17 -7.72 -0.47
C LYS A 8 24.11 -8.54 0.28
N LEU A 9 23.63 -8.06 1.43
CA LEU A 9 22.53 -8.70 2.16
C LEU A 9 21.22 -8.67 1.38
N LEU A 10 20.95 -7.60 0.66
CA LEU A 10 19.79 -7.51 -0.26
C LEU A 10 19.93 -8.51 -1.43
N GLN A 11 21.10 -8.59 -2.05
CA GLN A 11 21.35 -9.53 -3.14
C GLN A 11 21.26 -10.98 -2.70
N ASP A 12 21.82 -11.32 -1.52
CA ASP A 12 21.75 -12.67 -0.96
C ASP A 12 20.29 -13.04 -0.58
N SER A 13 19.49 -12.08 -0.13
CA SER A 13 18.07 -12.32 0.18
C SER A 13 17.17 -12.40 -1.07
N LEU A 14 17.57 -11.81 -2.19
CA LEU A 14 16.81 -11.85 -3.46
C LEU A 14 17.12 -13.09 -4.30
N GLN A 15 18.26 -13.77 -4.07
CA GLN A 15 18.65 -14.95 -4.85
C GLN A 15 17.87 -16.22 -4.50
N ASP A 16 17.24 -16.28 -3.33
CA ASP A 16 16.48 -17.47 -2.86
C ASP A 16 14.95 -17.30 -2.90
N PHE A 17 14.45 -16.19 -3.45
CA PHE A 17 13.00 -15.95 -3.51
C PHE A 17 12.43 -16.45 -4.83
N ASP A 18 12.11 -17.73 -4.90
CA ASP A 18 11.17 -18.23 -5.90
C ASP A 18 9.75 -17.78 -5.48
N ALA A 19 9.09 -17.01 -6.35
CA ALA A 19 7.73 -16.51 -6.11
C ALA A 19 6.68 -17.65 -5.88
N ASN A 20 7.07 -18.90 -6.10
CA ASN A 20 6.26 -20.08 -5.85
C ASN A 20 6.40 -20.65 -4.43
N ASP A 21 7.31 -20.14 -3.61
CA ASP A 21 7.61 -20.67 -2.26
C ASP A 21 6.77 -20.02 -1.14
N HIS A 22 5.71 -19.30 -1.49
CA HIS A 22 4.74 -18.79 -0.53
C HIS A 22 3.89 -19.92 0.06
N GLN A 23 4.24 -20.39 1.23
CA GLN A 23 3.52 -21.45 1.93
C GLN A 23 2.26 -20.97 2.66
N SER A 24 2.11 -19.67 2.89
CA SER A 24 0.91 -19.12 3.53
C SER A 24 0.73 -17.63 3.24
N ASN A 25 -0.53 -17.21 3.10
CA ASN A 25 -0.90 -15.79 3.11
C ASN A 25 -1.14 -15.35 4.54
N SER A 26 -0.57 -14.20 4.92
CA SER A 26 -0.87 -13.58 6.20
C SER A 26 -2.33 -13.09 6.20
N ALA A 27 -3.07 -13.33 7.28
CA ALA A 27 -4.42 -12.79 7.43
C ALA A 27 -4.44 -11.25 7.50
N ASN A 28 -3.32 -10.66 7.89
CA ASN A 28 -3.11 -9.22 7.93
C ASN A 28 -1.86 -8.87 7.10
N THR A 29 -1.90 -7.72 6.44
CA THR A 29 -0.70 -7.18 5.77
C THR A 29 0.45 -7.06 6.77
N PRO A 30 1.63 -7.65 6.49
CA PRO A 30 2.78 -7.57 7.41
C PRO A 30 3.31 -6.14 7.44
N LEU A 31 3.20 -5.49 8.59
CA LEU A 31 3.69 -4.13 8.82
C LEU A 31 4.86 -4.17 9.81
N ARG A 32 5.83 -3.27 9.59
CA ARG A 32 6.91 -3.06 10.56
C ARG A 32 6.37 -2.31 11.77
N GLU A 33 7.03 -2.44 12.92
CA GLU A 33 6.65 -1.75 14.16
C GLU A 33 6.64 -0.22 14.00
N ASP A 34 7.59 0.32 13.20
CA ASP A 34 7.75 1.76 12.91
C ASP A 34 6.94 2.26 11.70
N ALA A 35 5.98 1.46 11.21
CA ALA A 35 5.26 1.76 9.96
C ALA A 35 4.52 3.12 9.96
N PHE A 36 4.21 3.65 11.14
CA PHE A 36 3.46 4.90 11.31
C PHE A 36 4.26 6.05 11.92
N ASP A 37 5.57 5.89 12.08
CA ASP A 37 6.46 6.95 12.59
C ASP A 37 6.61 8.10 11.60
N LEU A 38 6.53 7.79 10.30
CA LEU A 38 6.56 8.79 9.25
C LEU A 38 5.18 9.41 9.03
N THR A 39 5.17 10.74 8.88
CA THR A 39 3.94 11.44 8.47
C THR A 39 3.55 11.06 7.04
N ASP A 40 2.27 11.24 6.69
CA ASP A 40 1.80 11.03 5.31
C ASP A 40 2.60 11.89 4.31
N GLN A 41 2.97 13.12 4.69
CA GLN A 41 3.77 14.01 3.84
C GLN A 41 5.19 13.48 3.61
N ASP A 42 5.83 12.91 4.65
CA ASP A 42 7.17 12.32 4.51
C ASP A 42 7.12 11.09 3.59
N LYS A 43 6.09 10.25 3.74
CA LYS A 43 5.85 9.10 2.85
C LYS A 43 5.64 9.56 1.41
N ILE A 44 4.81 10.58 1.18
CA ILE A 44 4.57 11.15 -0.16
C ILE A 44 5.88 11.66 -0.76
N ASN A 45 6.67 12.42 -0.02
CA ASN A 45 7.93 12.98 -0.54
C ASN A 45 8.95 11.90 -0.92
N ARG A 46 9.00 10.80 -0.18
CA ARG A 46 9.87 9.66 -0.50
C ARG A 46 9.39 8.93 -1.74
N ILE A 47 8.13 8.53 -1.76
CA ILE A 47 7.51 7.79 -2.88
C ILE A 47 7.55 8.63 -4.17
N GLU A 48 7.38 9.95 -4.10
CA GLU A 48 7.49 10.84 -5.26
C GLU A 48 8.85 10.69 -5.95
N LYS A 49 9.94 10.64 -5.17
CA LYS A 49 11.29 10.44 -5.72
C LYS A 49 11.45 9.05 -6.35
N ASP A 50 10.93 8.02 -5.67
CA ASP A 50 11.03 6.64 -6.16
C ASP A 50 10.23 6.46 -7.45
N VAL A 51 9.04 7.04 -7.56
CA VAL A 51 8.25 7.03 -8.80
C VAL A 51 8.94 7.81 -9.93
N SER A 52 9.58 8.95 -9.64
CA SER A 52 10.39 9.67 -10.63
C SER A 52 11.49 8.76 -11.16
N ASN A 53 12.24 8.11 -10.29
CA ASN A 53 13.31 7.19 -10.68
C ASN A 53 12.79 6.01 -11.52
N ILE A 54 11.62 5.47 -11.19
CA ILE A 54 10.99 4.39 -11.98
C ILE A 54 10.69 4.88 -13.39
N LEU A 55 10.04 6.04 -13.55
CA LEU A 55 9.66 6.58 -14.84
C LEU A 55 10.89 6.91 -15.71
N GLU A 56 11.92 7.52 -15.11
CA GLU A 56 13.20 7.81 -15.78
C GLU A 56 13.91 6.52 -16.22
N THR A 57 13.91 5.48 -15.38
CA THR A 57 14.49 4.17 -15.71
C THR A 57 13.76 3.50 -16.87
N LEU A 58 12.46 3.71 -16.99
CA LEU A 58 11.65 3.24 -18.11
C LEU A 58 11.87 4.07 -19.40
N GLY A 59 12.69 5.11 -19.35
CA GLY A 59 13.03 5.95 -20.49
C GLY A 59 12.00 7.05 -20.78
N MET A 60 11.16 7.40 -19.82
CA MET A 60 10.17 8.46 -19.99
C MET A 60 10.81 9.84 -19.80
N ASP A 61 10.41 10.80 -20.63
CA ASP A 61 10.88 12.18 -20.54
C ASP A 61 10.10 12.94 -19.46
N MET A 62 10.73 13.12 -18.30
CA MET A 62 10.14 13.81 -17.16
C MET A 62 10.09 15.33 -17.33
N THR A 63 10.65 15.89 -18.40
CA THR A 63 10.51 17.31 -18.76
C THR A 63 9.19 17.60 -19.47
N ASP A 64 8.56 16.55 -20.01
CA ASP A 64 7.26 16.66 -20.67
C ASP A 64 6.19 17.11 -19.68
N ASP A 65 5.34 18.04 -20.13
CA ASP A 65 4.30 18.67 -19.32
C ASP A 65 3.28 17.66 -18.77
N SER A 66 2.96 16.62 -19.53
CA SER A 66 2.03 15.55 -19.14
C SER A 66 2.57 14.67 -18.00
N LEU A 67 3.88 14.46 -17.95
CA LEU A 67 4.55 13.54 -17.01
C LEU A 67 5.14 14.22 -15.78
N ARG A 68 5.56 15.47 -15.90
CA ARG A 68 6.25 16.22 -14.84
C ARG A 68 5.56 16.17 -13.47
N GLY A 69 4.22 16.16 -13.42
CA GLY A 69 3.45 16.09 -12.18
C GLY A 69 3.05 14.67 -11.76
N THR A 70 3.35 13.65 -12.56
CA THR A 70 2.92 12.27 -12.32
C THR A 70 3.50 11.67 -11.05
N PRO A 71 4.81 11.79 -10.73
CA PRO A 71 5.36 11.25 -9.50
C PRO A 71 4.61 11.69 -8.25
N LYS A 72 4.32 12.95 -8.15
CA LYS A 72 3.58 13.51 -7.00
C LYS A 72 2.14 13.01 -6.92
N ARG A 73 1.46 12.92 -8.06
CA ARG A 73 0.08 12.38 -8.11
C ARG A 73 0.04 10.93 -7.67
N VAL A 74 0.95 10.10 -8.19
CA VAL A 74 1.06 8.68 -7.82
C VAL A 74 1.40 8.51 -6.34
N ALA A 75 2.36 9.28 -5.83
CA ALA A 75 2.73 9.23 -4.42
C ALA A 75 1.56 9.56 -3.48
N LYS A 76 0.79 10.62 -3.80
CA LYS A 76 -0.42 10.96 -3.04
C LYS A 76 -1.46 9.86 -3.10
N MET A 77 -1.74 9.34 -4.28
CA MET A 77 -2.70 8.26 -4.48
C MET A 77 -2.30 7.02 -3.65
N PHE A 78 -1.03 6.64 -3.65
CA PHE A 78 -0.54 5.50 -2.87
C PHE A 78 -0.76 5.70 -1.38
N VAL A 79 -0.33 6.82 -0.82
CA VAL A 79 -0.39 7.06 0.63
C VAL A 79 -1.82 7.32 1.12
N GLN A 80 -2.61 8.08 0.36
CA GLN A 80 -3.89 8.58 0.84
C GLN A 80 -5.08 7.69 0.45
N GLU A 81 -4.99 6.98 -0.68
CA GLU A 81 -6.09 6.21 -1.24
C GLU A 81 -5.78 4.71 -1.21
N ILE A 82 -4.83 4.22 -2.02
CA ILE A 82 -4.58 2.79 -2.21
C ILE A 82 -4.15 2.11 -0.90
N PHE A 83 -3.16 2.69 -0.20
CA PHE A 83 -2.62 2.15 1.05
C PHE A 83 -3.10 2.92 2.29
N GLY A 84 -4.03 3.85 2.12
CA GLY A 84 -4.58 4.63 3.23
C GLY A 84 -5.25 3.78 4.31
N GLY A 85 -5.84 2.65 3.92
CA GLY A 85 -6.48 1.69 4.82
C GLY A 85 -5.52 0.94 5.76
N LEU A 86 -4.21 0.97 5.48
CA LEU A 86 -3.22 0.39 6.40
C LEU A 86 -3.08 1.19 7.71
N ASN A 87 -3.47 2.47 7.70
CA ASN A 87 -3.40 3.30 8.89
C ASN A 87 -4.60 3.02 9.82
N PRO A 88 -4.39 2.48 11.03
CA PRO A 88 -5.47 2.17 11.96
C PRO A 88 -6.32 3.39 12.35
N ALA A 89 -5.73 4.58 12.32
CA ALA A 89 -6.44 5.83 12.61
C ALA A 89 -7.52 6.17 11.57
N LYS A 90 -7.43 5.58 10.36
CA LYS A 90 -8.42 5.74 9.28
C LYS A 90 -9.49 4.66 9.27
N SER A 91 -9.45 3.72 10.22
CA SER A 91 -10.48 2.67 10.34
C SER A 91 -11.87 3.29 10.54
N PRO A 92 -12.90 2.77 9.84
CA PRO A 92 -14.26 3.22 10.06
C PRO A 92 -14.69 3.03 11.52
N LYS A 93 -15.34 4.04 12.07
CA LYS A 93 -15.93 3.92 13.41
C LYS A 93 -17.25 3.17 13.31
N LEU A 94 -17.37 2.12 14.12
CA LEU A 94 -18.63 1.41 14.25
C LEU A 94 -19.58 2.22 15.13
N SER A 95 -20.81 2.40 14.66
CA SER A 95 -21.90 2.96 15.42
C SER A 95 -22.92 1.85 15.70
N THR A 96 -23.33 1.73 16.93
CA THR A 96 -24.40 0.81 17.34
C THR A 96 -25.56 1.59 17.91
N PHE A 97 -26.76 1.05 17.79
CA PHE A 97 -27.95 1.58 18.41
C PHE A 97 -28.73 0.45 19.10
N GLU A 98 -29.48 0.82 20.10
CA GLU A 98 -30.24 -0.14 20.87
C GLU A 98 -31.38 -0.74 20.04
N ASN A 99 -31.51 -2.06 20.03
CA ASN A 99 -32.62 -2.77 19.38
C ASN A 99 -33.91 -2.70 20.22
N LYS A 100 -34.48 -1.50 20.33
CA LYS A 100 -35.70 -1.24 21.14
C LYS A 100 -36.89 -2.05 20.68
N TYR A 101 -36.98 -2.39 19.42
CA TYR A 101 -38.09 -3.15 18.84
C TYR A 101 -37.86 -4.65 18.86
N LYS A 102 -36.75 -5.12 19.44
CA LYS A 102 -36.42 -6.55 19.59
C LYS A 102 -36.49 -7.31 18.25
N TYR A 103 -36.05 -6.73 17.16
CA TYR A 103 -35.93 -7.44 15.89
C TYR A 103 -35.02 -8.66 16.07
N GLY A 104 -35.57 -9.86 15.79
CA GLY A 104 -34.88 -11.14 15.90
C GLY A 104 -34.26 -11.62 14.58
N HIS A 105 -34.27 -10.79 13.54
CA HIS A 105 -33.77 -11.15 12.23
C HIS A 105 -32.34 -10.61 12.01
N MET A 106 -31.56 -11.40 11.28
CA MET A 106 -30.22 -10.97 10.83
C MET A 106 -30.36 -9.93 9.72
N LEU A 107 -29.64 -8.81 9.85
CA LEU A 107 -29.47 -7.86 8.77
C LEU A 107 -28.34 -8.37 7.86
N VAL A 108 -28.62 -8.51 6.57
CA VAL A 108 -27.67 -8.99 5.59
C VAL A 108 -27.52 -7.96 4.48
N GLU A 109 -26.31 -7.42 4.34
CA GLU A 109 -25.92 -6.61 3.18
C GLU A 109 -25.25 -7.50 2.14
N LYS A 110 -25.61 -7.33 0.86
CA LYS A 110 -25.10 -8.13 -0.26
C LYS A 110 -24.56 -7.21 -1.36
N ASN A 111 -23.75 -7.79 -2.24
CA ASN A 111 -23.18 -7.10 -3.41
C ASN A 111 -22.30 -5.90 -3.02
N ILE A 112 -21.56 -6.02 -1.94
CA ILE A 112 -20.58 -5.02 -1.52
C ILE A 112 -19.36 -5.14 -2.42
N THR A 113 -19.09 -4.11 -3.23
CA THR A 113 -17.87 -4.08 -4.04
C THR A 113 -16.68 -3.71 -3.16
N LEU A 114 -15.66 -4.56 -3.18
CA LEU A 114 -14.40 -4.33 -2.50
C LEU A 114 -13.28 -4.11 -3.53
N TYR A 115 -12.46 -3.13 -3.27
CA TYR A 115 -11.22 -2.90 -4.01
C TYR A 115 -10.05 -3.29 -3.11
N SER A 116 -9.18 -4.15 -3.61
CA SER A 116 -7.98 -4.58 -2.91
C SER A 116 -6.75 -4.39 -3.79
N THR A 117 -5.60 -4.31 -3.18
CA THR A 117 -4.32 -4.22 -3.90
C THR A 117 -3.53 -5.48 -3.67
N CYS A 118 -3.11 -6.12 -4.76
CA CYS A 118 -2.25 -7.28 -4.68
C CYS A 118 -0.91 -6.92 -4.03
N GLU A 119 -0.54 -7.61 -2.96
CA GLU A 119 0.73 -7.34 -2.26
C GLU A 119 1.97 -7.70 -3.08
N HIS A 120 1.82 -8.62 -4.07
CA HIS A 120 2.94 -9.06 -4.90
C HIS A 120 3.26 -8.11 -6.06
N HIS A 121 2.24 -7.53 -6.69
CA HIS A 121 2.39 -6.70 -7.90
C HIS A 121 1.95 -5.25 -7.71
N LEU A 122 1.38 -4.92 -6.57
CA LEU A 122 0.77 -3.62 -6.25
C LEU A 122 -0.32 -3.18 -7.26
N LEU A 123 -0.94 -4.16 -7.91
CA LEU A 123 -2.04 -3.93 -8.85
C LEU A 123 -3.39 -4.06 -8.15
N LEU A 124 -4.36 -3.27 -8.62
CA LEU A 124 -5.72 -3.30 -8.11
C LEU A 124 -6.41 -4.62 -8.50
N ILE A 125 -7.11 -5.22 -7.54
CA ILE A 125 -7.96 -6.39 -7.71
C ILE A 125 -9.41 -5.95 -7.43
N VAL A 126 -10.34 -6.35 -8.29
CA VAL A 126 -11.78 -6.10 -8.14
C VAL A 126 -12.52 -7.39 -7.96
#